data_50b5001e816f4bd3ddec3110270bc627
#
_entry.id   50b5001e816f4bd3ddec3110270bc627
#
_cell.length_a   1.000
_cell.length_b   1.000
_cell.length_c   1.000
_cell.angle_alpha   90.00
_cell.angle_beta   90.00
_cell.angle_gamma   90.00
#
_symmetry.space_group_name_H-M   'P 1'
#
loop_
_entity.id
_entity.type
_entity.pdbx_description
1 polymer ?
#
loop_
_entity_poly.entity_id
_entity_poly.type
_entity_poly.pdbx_seq_one_letter_code
_entity_poly.pdbx_strand_id
1 'polypeptide(L)' 'ALSVASLTTRQRQILDLVLAGHPSKNIAADLGISQRTVDNHRAAIMRKTGSNSLPALIRTAIAAA' A
#
# COMPACT_ATOMS: atom_id res chain seq x y z
N ALA A 1 12.15 0.81 11.50
CA ALA A 1 10.98 0.33 12.24
C ALA A 1 9.86 -0.07 11.29
N LEU A 2 9.12 -1.11 11.64
CA LEU A 2 8.01 -1.63 10.85
C LEU A 2 6.76 -0.78 11.16
N SER A 3 6.48 0.22 10.31
CA SER A 3 5.35 1.11 10.57
C SER A 3 4.85 1.79 9.29
N VAL A 4 3.61 2.25 9.33
CA VAL A 4 3.02 3.07 8.26
C VAL A 4 3.76 4.40 8.13
N ALA A 5 4.30 4.93 9.22
CA ALA A 5 5.04 6.20 9.19
C ALA A 5 6.32 6.15 8.35
N SER A 6 6.85 4.96 8.06
CA SER A 6 8.06 4.81 7.23
C SER A 6 7.77 4.81 5.72
N LEU A 7 6.51 4.88 5.32
CA LEU A 7 6.14 4.88 3.90
C LEU A 7 6.47 6.22 3.25
N THR A 8 6.87 6.15 1.96
CA THR A 8 7.00 7.36 1.15
C THR A 8 5.63 7.95 0.84
N THR A 9 5.60 9.19 0.36
CA THR A 9 4.35 9.83 -0.07
C THR A 9 3.60 8.99 -1.11
N ARG A 10 4.31 8.47 -2.12
CA ARG A 10 3.70 7.65 -3.16
C ARG A 10 3.18 6.32 -2.58
N GLN A 11 3.95 5.69 -1.70
CA GLN A 11 3.52 4.46 -1.04
C GLN A 11 2.27 4.70 -0.19
N ARG A 12 2.20 5.83 0.50
CA ARG A 12 1.02 6.19 1.27
C ARG A 12 -0.21 6.41 0.40
N GLN A 13 -0.05 7.07 -0.76
CA GLN A 13 -1.14 7.21 -1.72
C GLN A 13 -1.67 5.86 -2.19
N ILE A 14 -0.76 4.94 -2.50
CA ILE A 14 -1.13 3.60 -2.96
C ILE A 14 -1.81 2.83 -1.82
N LEU A 15 -1.29 2.91 -0.61
CA LEU A 15 -1.93 2.28 0.55
C LEU A 15 -3.36 2.76 0.74
N ASP A 16 -3.59 4.07 0.66
CA ASP A 16 -4.93 4.63 0.84
C ASP A 16 -5.91 4.08 -0.21
N LEU A 17 -5.46 3.94 -1.46
CA LEU A 17 -6.29 3.36 -2.53
C LEU A 17 -6.54 1.86 -2.32
N VAL A 18 -5.54 1.13 -1.86
CA VAL A 18 -5.68 -0.30 -1.52
C VAL A 18 -6.71 -0.47 -0.41
N LEU A 19 -6.64 0.35 0.63
CA LEU A 19 -7.58 0.28 1.77
C LEU A 19 -9.00 0.67 1.36
N ALA A 20 -9.15 1.52 0.34
CA ALA A 20 -10.43 1.89 -0.21
C ALA A 20 -11.02 0.80 -1.14
N GLY A 21 -10.29 -0.29 -1.37
CA GLY A 21 -10.77 -1.42 -2.15
C GLY A 21 -10.43 -1.37 -3.64
N HIS A 22 -9.56 -0.47 -4.08
CA HIS A 22 -9.18 -0.39 -5.49
C HIS A 22 -8.17 -1.47 -5.86
N PRO A 23 -8.40 -2.25 -6.94
CA PRO A 23 -7.42 -3.21 -7.42
C PRO A 23 -6.22 -2.50 -8.07
N SER A 24 -5.09 -3.19 -8.15
CA SER A 24 -3.84 -2.64 -8.71
C SER A 24 -4.03 -2.06 -10.10
N LYS A 25 -4.83 -2.69 -10.95
CA LYS A 25 -5.13 -2.20 -12.30
C LYS A 25 -5.73 -0.79 -12.28
N ASN A 26 -6.68 -0.56 -11.38
CA ASN A 26 -7.35 0.73 -11.26
C ASN A 26 -6.43 1.79 -10.66
N ILE A 27 -5.64 1.41 -9.67
CA ILE A 27 -4.64 2.29 -9.06
C ILE A 27 -3.64 2.75 -10.12
N ALA A 28 -3.16 1.82 -10.94
CA ALA A 28 -2.21 2.12 -12.01
C ALA A 28 -2.80 3.15 -13.00
N ALA A 29 -4.06 2.95 -13.41
CA ALA A 29 -4.74 3.87 -14.31
C ALA A 29 -4.90 5.26 -13.68
N ASP A 30 -5.31 5.33 -12.42
CA ASP A 30 -5.53 6.59 -11.71
C ASP A 30 -4.23 7.39 -11.53
N LEU A 31 -3.12 6.71 -11.27
CA LEU A 31 -1.84 7.36 -11.01
C LEU A 31 -0.98 7.52 -12.26
N GLY A 32 -1.41 6.98 -13.41
CA GLY A 32 -0.64 7.07 -14.65
C GLY A 32 0.65 6.28 -14.63
N ILE A 33 0.68 5.15 -13.92
CA ILE A 33 1.85 4.25 -13.82
C ILE A 33 1.45 2.84 -14.24
N SER A 34 2.42 1.94 -14.43
CA SER A 34 2.13 0.57 -14.77
C SER A 34 1.59 -0.22 -13.58
N GLN A 35 0.83 -1.26 -13.84
CA GLN A 35 0.37 -2.18 -12.80
C GLN A 35 1.55 -2.82 -12.07
N ARG A 36 2.61 -3.15 -12.79
CA ARG A 36 3.84 -3.70 -12.20
C ARG A 36 4.44 -2.73 -11.18
N THR A 37 4.46 -1.44 -11.49
CA THR A 37 4.95 -0.42 -10.55
C THR A 37 4.08 -0.37 -9.30
N VAL A 38 2.75 -0.45 -9.46
CA VAL A 38 1.84 -0.53 -8.30
C VAL A 38 2.15 -1.75 -7.46
N ASP A 39 2.33 -2.92 -8.09
CA ASP A 39 2.62 -4.15 -7.36
C ASP A 39 3.97 -4.08 -6.63
N ASN A 40 4.98 -3.43 -7.23
CA ASN A 40 6.26 -3.19 -6.57
C ASN A 40 6.09 -2.30 -5.33
N HIS A 41 5.28 -1.25 -5.43
CA HIS A 41 4.97 -0.40 -4.27
C HIS A 41 4.21 -1.18 -3.19
N ARG A 42 3.25 -2.01 -3.57
CA ARG A 42 2.52 -2.84 -2.62
C ARG A 42 3.47 -3.79 -1.86
N ALA A 43 4.40 -4.41 -2.57
CA ALA A 43 5.40 -5.28 -1.94
C ALA A 43 6.26 -4.49 -0.94
N ALA A 44 6.68 -3.29 -1.31
CA ALA A 44 7.45 -2.43 -0.41
C ALA A 44 6.65 -2.03 0.83
N ILE A 45 5.36 -1.69 0.65
CA ILE A 45 4.45 -1.37 1.75
C ILE A 45 4.34 -2.55 2.71
N MET A 46 4.16 -3.76 2.18
CA MET A 46 4.04 -4.97 2.99
C MET A 46 5.31 -5.19 3.83
N ARG A 47 6.49 -5.00 3.23
CA ARG A 47 7.77 -5.12 3.95
C ARG A 47 7.90 -4.07 5.05
N LYS A 48 7.62 -2.81 4.73
CA LYS A 48 7.79 -1.68 5.66
C LYS A 48 6.83 -1.73 6.83
N THR A 49 5.66 -2.32 6.63
CA THR A 49 4.66 -2.46 7.69
C THR A 49 4.74 -3.80 8.40
N GLY A 50 5.62 -4.70 7.96
CA GLY A 50 5.73 -6.05 8.53
C GLY A 50 4.52 -6.92 8.25
N SER A 51 3.72 -6.59 7.23
CA SER A 51 2.50 -7.31 6.90
C SER A 51 2.79 -8.44 5.90
N ASN A 52 2.14 -9.58 6.08
CA ASN A 52 2.26 -10.72 5.16
C ASN A 52 0.96 -11.05 4.42
N SER A 53 -0.06 -10.26 4.62
CA SER A 53 -1.36 -10.42 3.95
C SER A 53 -2.10 -9.08 3.95
N LEU A 54 -3.10 -8.95 3.09
CA LEU A 54 -3.93 -7.75 3.07
C LEU A 54 -4.69 -7.54 4.39
N PRO A 55 -5.31 -8.55 5.01
CA PRO A 55 -5.92 -8.36 6.32
C PRO A 55 -4.94 -7.88 7.40
N ALA A 56 -3.71 -8.39 7.40
CA ALA A 56 -2.68 -7.93 8.34
C ALA A 56 -2.32 -6.47 8.09
N LEU A 57 -2.20 -6.06 6.82
CA LEU A 57 -1.95 -4.67 6.45
C LEU A 57 -3.06 -3.74 6.93
N ILE A 58 -4.31 -4.14 6.74
CA ILE A 58 -5.48 -3.37 7.19
C ILE A 58 -5.43 -3.16 8.70
N ARG A 59 -5.16 -4.22 9.47
CA ARG A 59 -5.04 -4.11 10.93
C ARG A 59 -3.92 -3.16 11.34
N THR A 60 -2.77 -3.23 10.66
CA THR A 60 -1.64 -2.34 10.94
C THR A 60 -2.01 -0.89 10.65
N ALA A 61 -2.69 -0.62 9.54
CA ALA A 61 -3.10 0.72 9.16
C ALA A 61 -4.13 1.29 10.16
N ILE A 62 -5.08 0.48 10.62
CA ILE A 62 -6.07 0.89 11.61
C ILE A 62 -5.38 1.22 12.95
N ALA A 63 -4.43 0.39 13.37
CA ALA A 63 -3.71 0.61 14.62
C ALA A 63 -2.86 1.87 14.59
N ALA A 64 -2.42 2.31 13.41
CA ALA A 64 -1.61 3.51 13.23
C ALA A 64 -2.45 4.80 13.10
N ALA A 65 -3.75 4.67 12.90
CA ALA A 65 -4.65 5.80 12.67
C ALA A 65 -4.91 6.63 13.94
#